data_61b554d7034df450eb850fbd33c4da1b
#
_entry.id   61b554d7034df450eb850fbd33c4da1b
#
_cell.length_a   1.000
_cell.length_b   1.000
_cell.length_c   1.000
_cell.angle_alpha   90.00
_cell.angle_beta   90.00
_cell.angle_gamma   90.00
#
_symmetry.space_group_name_H-M   'P 1'
#
loop_
_entity.id
_entity.type
_entity.pdbx_description
1 polymer ?
#
loop_
_entity_poly.entity_id
_entity_poly.type
_entity_poly.pdbx_seq_one_letter_code
_entity_poly.pdbx_strand_id
1 'polypeptide(L)'
;SSKKKKKKKKGVARNLSEMSAGSTLDPQMIKNEDVSEKEYAAVSQQLDNLPGVNTSMDWDRKYPYGETLRSIFGSVSTPSEGIPKELTEQYLAKGYSRNDRVGKAYLEYQYEDILRGKKKQLKYTTDKSGKVISSKVINPGSRGNDLQLTIDIDLQKKVESLLENEIKTLRSQGATNMDNALVVVQNPKNGD
;
A
#
# COMPACT_ATOMS: atom_id res chain seq x y z
N SER A 1 3.50 -8.06 19.29
CA SER A 1 4.09 -8.28 17.95
C SER A 1 2.97 -8.48 16.94
N SER A 2 2.51 -7.37 16.35
CA SER A 2 1.43 -7.39 15.33
C SER A 2 2.00 -7.84 13.98
N LYS A 3 1.91 -9.13 13.68
CA LYS A 3 2.26 -9.67 12.35
C LYS A 3 1.22 -9.18 11.33
N LYS A 4 1.57 -8.14 10.55
CA LYS A 4 0.79 -7.71 9.38
C LYS A 4 0.84 -8.80 8.31
N LYS A 5 -0.24 -9.59 8.16
CA LYS A 5 -0.39 -10.49 7.01
C LYS A 5 -0.66 -9.65 5.75
N LYS A 6 0.33 -9.53 4.85
CA LYS A 6 0.12 -8.98 3.51
C LYS A 6 -0.71 -9.97 2.69
N LYS A 7 -1.95 -9.64 2.34
CA LYS A 7 -2.64 -10.32 1.25
C LYS A 7 -2.08 -9.78 -0.06
N LYS A 8 -1.52 -10.63 -0.89
CA LYS A 8 -1.08 -10.24 -2.23
C LYS A 8 -2.33 -10.10 -3.10
N LYS A 9 -2.64 -8.88 -3.55
CA LYS A 9 -3.59 -8.66 -4.63
C LYS A 9 -2.85 -8.90 -5.95
N LYS A 10 -3.52 -9.53 -6.89
CA LYS A 10 -2.98 -9.86 -8.22
C LYS A 10 -3.66 -8.95 -9.23
N GLY A 11 -2.90 -8.38 -10.15
CA GLY A 11 -3.40 -7.50 -11.19
C GLY A 11 -3.09 -8.01 -12.60
N VAL A 12 -3.94 -7.71 -13.56
CA VAL A 12 -3.77 -8.05 -14.98
C VAL A 12 -3.81 -6.78 -15.82
N ALA A 13 -2.86 -6.65 -16.72
CA ALA A 13 -2.62 -5.44 -17.49
C ALA A 13 -3.11 -5.51 -18.95
N ARG A 14 -3.79 -4.48 -19.39
CA ARG A 14 -4.08 -3.81 -20.66
C ARG A 14 -5.39 -4.09 -21.41
N ASN A 15 -6.05 -2.98 -21.79
CA ASN A 15 -7.08 -2.92 -22.83
C ASN A 15 -6.53 -2.14 -24.05
N LEU A 16 -6.73 -2.65 -25.23
CA LEU A 16 -6.17 -2.11 -26.49
C LEU A 16 -6.63 -0.68 -26.85
N SER A 17 -7.78 -0.24 -26.33
CA SER A 17 -8.30 1.11 -26.57
C SER A 17 -7.60 2.23 -25.81
N GLU A 18 -6.90 1.91 -24.73
CA GLU A 18 -6.14 2.89 -23.93
C GLU A 18 -4.69 3.04 -24.40
N MET A 19 -4.25 2.22 -25.35
CA MET A 19 -2.87 2.23 -25.88
C MET A 19 -2.54 3.49 -26.69
N SER A 20 -3.54 4.31 -27.07
CA SER A 20 -3.33 5.51 -27.89
C SER A 20 -2.97 6.78 -27.10
N ALA A 21 -3.09 6.76 -25.78
CA ALA A 21 -2.94 7.95 -24.93
C ALA A 21 -1.68 7.98 -24.04
N GLY A 22 -0.89 6.91 -24.00
CA GLY A 22 0.28 6.80 -23.11
C GLY A 22 1.62 6.76 -23.86
N SER A 23 2.68 7.19 -23.18
CA SER A 23 4.05 6.95 -23.62
C SER A 23 4.29 5.45 -23.81
N THR A 24 4.94 5.06 -24.90
CA THR A 24 5.27 3.66 -25.24
C THR A 24 6.18 2.98 -24.22
N LEU A 25 6.74 3.74 -23.28
CA LEU A 25 7.70 3.27 -22.27
C LEU A 25 7.07 3.00 -20.90
N ASP A 26 5.90 3.56 -20.60
CA ASP A 26 5.24 3.36 -19.32
C ASP A 26 4.16 2.28 -19.40
N PRO A 27 4.21 1.23 -18.53
CA PRO A 27 3.16 0.23 -18.48
C PRO A 27 1.83 0.85 -18.08
N GLN A 28 0.79 0.64 -18.89
CA GLN A 28 -0.57 1.04 -18.55
C GLN A 28 -1.27 -0.08 -17.78
N MET A 29 -1.95 0.30 -16.68
CA MET A 29 -2.69 -0.66 -15.85
C MET A 29 -4.06 -0.94 -16.48
N ILE A 30 -4.37 -2.20 -16.78
CA ILE A 30 -5.67 -2.59 -17.36
C ILE A 30 -6.67 -3.02 -16.29
N LYS A 31 -6.27 -3.89 -15.41
CA LYS A 31 -7.11 -4.42 -14.34
C LYS A 31 -6.25 -4.64 -13.10
N ASN A 32 -6.56 -3.93 -12.02
CA ASN A 32 -5.86 -4.03 -10.74
C ASN A 32 -6.79 -4.31 -9.55
N GLU A 33 -8.10 -4.28 -9.77
CA GLU A 33 -9.10 -4.55 -8.75
C GLU A 33 -9.84 -5.85 -9.05
N ASP A 34 -10.20 -6.58 -8.00
CA ASP A 34 -10.98 -7.83 -8.07
C ASP A 34 -10.43 -8.89 -9.04
N VAL A 35 -9.11 -8.94 -9.20
CA VAL A 35 -8.46 -9.97 -9.98
C VAL A 35 -8.40 -11.27 -9.19
N SER A 36 -9.13 -12.26 -9.67
CA SER A 36 -9.13 -13.60 -9.08
C SER A 36 -7.80 -14.33 -9.32
N GLU A 37 -7.50 -15.31 -8.47
CA GLU A 37 -6.32 -16.15 -8.69
C GLU A 37 -6.35 -16.91 -10.01
N LYS A 38 -7.55 -17.28 -10.45
CA LYS A 38 -7.77 -17.99 -11.71
C LYS A 38 -7.46 -17.09 -12.92
N GLU A 39 -7.96 -15.84 -12.90
CA GLU A 39 -7.66 -14.86 -13.97
C GLU A 39 -6.16 -14.54 -14.03
N TYR A 40 -5.54 -14.32 -12.88
CA TYR A 40 -4.09 -14.08 -12.81
C TYR A 40 -3.30 -15.27 -13.40
N ALA A 41 -3.65 -16.49 -13.00
CA ALA A 41 -2.98 -17.70 -13.48
C ALA A 41 -3.20 -17.88 -14.99
N ALA A 42 -4.43 -17.70 -15.50
CA ALA A 42 -4.74 -17.82 -16.91
C ALA A 42 -3.93 -16.87 -17.78
N VAL A 43 -3.82 -15.59 -17.38
CA VAL A 43 -3.02 -14.63 -18.15
C VAL A 43 -1.52 -14.90 -17.98
N SER A 44 -1.07 -15.24 -16.77
CA SER A 44 0.35 -15.51 -16.50
C SER A 44 0.88 -16.72 -17.27
N GLN A 45 0.04 -17.72 -17.53
CA GLN A 45 0.39 -18.88 -18.35
C GLN A 45 0.45 -18.59 -19.84
N GLN A 46 -0.20 -17.53 -20.30
CA GLN A 46 -0.29 -17.17 -21.71
C GLN A 46 0.56 -15.94 -22.09
N LEU A 47 1.44 -15.48 -21.21
CA LEU A 47 2.26 -14.28 -21.46
C LEU A 47 3.08 -14.40 -22.74
N ASP A 48 3.54 -15.61 -23.09
CA ASP A 48 4.30 -15.85 -24.33
C ASP A 48 3.47 -15.60 -25.59
N ASN A 49 2.14 -15.75 -25.50
CA ASN A 49 1.19 -15.51 -26.58
C ASN A 49 0.57 -14.10 -26.56
N LEU A 50 0.92 -13.31 -25.55
CA LEU A 50 0.35 -11.96 -25.31
C LEU A 50 1.48 -10.90 -25.28
N PRO A 51 2.06 -10.57 -26.45
CA PRO A 51 3.16 -9.61 -26.50
C PRO A 51 2.71 -8.26 -25.98
N GLY A 52 3.52 -7.68 -25.11
CA GLY A 52 3.21 -6.38 -24.46
C GLY A 52 2.28 -6.46 -23.24
N VAL A 53 1.82 -7.65 -22.87
CA VAL A 53 1.07 -7.88 -21.62
C VAL A 53 2.03 -8.37 -20.54
N ASN A 54 1.85 -7.89 -19.32
CA ASN A 54 2.58 -8.37 -18.16
C ASN A 54 1.64 -8.53 -16.97
N THR A 55 1.99 -9.41 -16.04
CA THR A 55 1.29 -9.58 -14.78
C THR A 55 2.20 -9.19 -13.62
N SER A 56 1.67 -8.43 -12.68
CA SER A 56 2.39 -8.07 -11.47
C SER A 56 1.56 -8.43 -10.24
N MET A 57 2.25 -8.69 -9.13
CA MET A 57 1.61 -8.83 -7.83
C MET A 57 1.77 -7.52 -7.08
N ASP A 58 0.66 -7.01 -6.58
CA ASP A 58 0.64 -5.85 -5.71
C ASP A 58 0.34 -6.26 -4.26
N TRP A 59 0.54 -5.34 -3.34
CA TRP A 59 0.28 -5.53 -1.92
C TRP A 59 -0.90 -4.69 -1.48
N ASP A 60 -1.55 -5.10 -0.39
CA ASP A 60 -2.63 -4.35 0.20
C ASP A 60 -2.35 -4.09 1.68
N ARG A 61 -2.64 -2.87 2.15
CA ARG A 61 -2.47 -2.48 3.53
C ARG A 61 -3.69 -2.89 4.34
N LYS A 62 -3.50 -3.72 5.35
CA LYS A 62 -4.57 -4.11 6.27
C LYS A 62 -4.40 -3.42 7.61
N TYR A 63 -5.51 -2.99 8.15
CA TYR A 63 -5.61 -2.37 9.47
C TYR A 63 -6.38 -3.31 10.40
N PRO A 64 -5.68 -4.18 11.17
CA PRO A 64 -6.34 -5.21 11.98
C PRO A 64 -7.23 -4.64 13.07
N TYR A 65 -7.00 -3.41 13.48
CA TYR A 65 -7.75 -2.71 14.51
C TYR A 65 -8.71 -1.63 13.96
N GLY A 66 -9.10 -1.73 12.69
CA GLY A 66 -10.04 -0.80 12.06
C GLY A 66 -9.52 0.64 12.05
N GLU A 67 -10.28 1.54 12.65
CA GLU A 67 -9.97 2.97 12.69
C GLU A 67 -9.03 3.36 13.83
N THR A 68 -8.77 2.46 14.80
CA THR A 68 -7.85 2.72 15.91
C THR A 68 -6.47 3.11 15.39
N LEU A 69 -5.96 4.25 15.82
CA LEU A 69 -4.68 4.86 15.41
C LEU A 69 -4.58 5.16 13.90
N ARG A 70 -5.67 5.18 13.17
CA ARG A 70 -5.68 5.44 11.73
C ARG A 70 -5.05 6.80 11.39
N SER A 71 -5.35 7.80 12.20
CA SER A 71 -4.80 9.16 12.09
C SER A 71 -3.29 9.23 12.34
N ILE A 72 -2.72 8.27 13.05
CA ILE A 72 -1.28 8.19 13.32
C ILE A 72 -0.57 7.39 12.24
N PHE A 73 -1.14 6.26 11.83
CA PHE A 73 -0.56 5.44 10.78
C PHE A 73 -0.55 6.14 9.42
N GLY A 74 -1.59 6.92 9.14
CA GLY A 74 -1.76 7.56 7.86
C GLY A 74 -2.28 6.59 6.80
N SER A 75 -2.01 6.92 5.55
CA SER A 75 -2.51 6.17 4.40
C SER A 75 -1.44 5.97 3.34
N VAL A 76 -1.67 4.98 2.50
CA VAL A 76 -0.89 4.73 1.29
C VAL A 76 -1.76 5.05 0.07
N SER A 77 -1.12 5.41 -1.04
CA SER A 77 -1.82 5.67 -2.29
C SER A 77 -2.50 4.40 -2.80
N THR A 78 -3.58 4.58 -3.56
CA THR A 78 -4.28 3.47 -4.21
C THR A 78 -3.51 3.00 -5.45
N PRO A 79 -3.77 1.79 -5.96
CA PRO A 79 -3.14 1.31 -7.19
C PRO A 79 -3.41 2.20 -8.41
N SER A 80 -4.57 2.83 -8.48
CA SER A 80 -4.96 3.74 -9.56
C SER A 80 -4.36 5.15 -9.42
N GLU A 81 -4.08 5.56 -8.19
CA GLU A 81 -3.50 6.87 -7.89
C GLU A 81 -1.98 6.89 -8.16
N GLY A 82 -1.29 5.79 -7.81
CA GLY A 82 0.17 5.74 -7.89
C GLY A 82 0.83 6.75 -6.95
N ILE A 83 1.90 7.39 -7.41
CA ILE A 83 2.56 8.47 -6.67
C ILE A 83 1.72 9.74 -6.77
N PRO A 84 1.35 10.39 -5.65
CA PRO A 84 0.70 11.70 -5.65
C PRO A 84 1.52 12.73 -6.43
N LYS A 85 0.83 13.65 -7.13
CA LYS A 85 1.48 14.64 -8.00
C LYS A 85 2.54 15.47 -7.28
N GLU A 86 2.24 15.84 -6.04
CA GLU A 86 3.09 16.66 -5.18
C GLU A 86 4.40 15.95 -4.78
N LEU A 87 4.39 14.63 -4.78
CA LEU A 87 5.52 13.79 -4.37
C LEU A 87 6.25 13.15 -5.56
N THR A 88 5.74 13.37 -6.78
CA THR A 88 6.22 12.67 -7.99
C THR A 88 7.72 12.88 -8.22
N GLU A 89 8.19 14.11 -8.22
CA GLU A 89 9.58 14.44 -8.49
C GLU A 89 10.51 13.80 -7.45
N GLN A 90 10.17 13.93 -6.18
CA GLN A 90 10.94 13.36 -5.08
C GLN A 90 11.06 11.84 -5.17
N TYR A 91 9.96 11.15 -5.46
CA TYR A 91 9.97 9.69 -5.51
C TYR A 91 10.59 9.14 -6.80
N LEU A 92 10.43 9.82 -7.94
CA LEU A 92 11.13 9.45 -9.17
C LEU A 92 12.65 9.56 -9.01
N ALA A 93 13.14 10.61 -8.34
CA ALA A 93 14.55 10.76 -8.01
C ALA A 93 15.08 9.63 -7.11
N LYS A 94 14.23 9.04 -6.28
CA LYS A 94 14.53 7.86 -5.46
C LYS A 94 14.37 6.52 -6.20
N GLY A 95 14.10 6.53 -7.50
CA GLY A 95 13.98 5.35 -8.36
C GLY A 95 12.61 4.64 -8.27
N TYR A 96 11.56 5.35 -7.86
CA TYR A 96 10.18 4.84 -7.96
C TYR A 96 9.65 5.01 -9.39
N SER A 97 8.67 4.20 -9.73
CA SER A 97 7.87 4.37 -10.94
C SER A 97 6.59 5.13 -10.60
N ARG A 98 6.02 5.88 -11.58
CA ARG A 98 4.80 6.68 -11.36
C ARG A 98 3.63 5.90 -10.77
N ASN A 99 3.53 4.62 -11.10
CA ASN A 99 2.46 3.72 -10.64
C ASN A 99 2.78 3.04 -9.30
N ASP A 100 3.88 3.40 -8.65
CA ASP A 100 4.21 2.85 -7.34
C ASP A 100 3.31 3.43 -6.26
N ARG A 101 2.91 2.57 -5.36
CA ARG A 101 2.14 2.98 -4.18
C ARG A 101 3.10 3.42 -3.09
N VAL A 102 2.82 4.57 -2.52
CA VAL A 102 3.66 5.22 -1.51
C VAL A 102 2.83 5.69 -0.33
N GLY A 103 3.47 5.87 0.81
CA GLY A 103 2.87 6.52 1.96
C GLY A 103 2.55 7.98 1.65
N LYS A 104 1.31 8.41 1.94
CA LYS A 104 0.84 9.78 1.69
C LYS A 104 0.87 10.67 2.91
N ALA A 105 0.76 10.10 4.09
CA ALA A 105 0.63 10.87 5.34
C ALA A 105 1.19 10.11 6.53
N TYR A 106 1.55 10.87 7.57
CA TYR A 106 1.97 10.41 8.88
C TYR A 106 3.06 9.33 8.86
N LEU A 107 2.93 8.26 9.62
CA LEU A 107 3.95 7.22 9.72
C LEU A 107 4.22 6.50 8.39
N GLU A 108 3.20 6.27 7.56
CA GLU A 108 3.40 5.65 6.25
C GLU A 108 4.26 6.54 5.34
N TYR A 109 4.07 7.86 5.38
CA TYR A 109 4.90 8.82 4.62
C TYR A 109 6.29 8.99 5.24
N GLN A 110 6.37 9.21 6.55
CA GLN A 110 7.62 9.50 7.24
C GLN A 110 8.62 8.34 7.17
N TYR A 111 8.10 7.11 7.22
CA TYR A 111 8.92 5.89 7.24
C TYR A 111 8.82 5.08 5.93
N GLU A 112 8.40 5.71 4.83
CA GLU A 112 8.29 5.07 3.52
C GLU A 112 9.58 4.36 3.13
N ASP A 113 10.73 5.00 3.26
CA ASP A 113 12.03 4.44 2.89
C ASP A 113 12.40 3.17 3.69
N ILE A 114 11.87 3.04 4.90
CA ILE A 114 12.09 1.86 5.77
C ILE A 114 11.05 0.78 5.49
N LEU A 115 9.78 1.18 5.33
CA LEU A 115 8.66 0.28 5.12
C LEU A 115 8.60 -0.29 3.71
N ARG A 116 9.22 0.38 2.77
CA ARG A 116 9.37 -0.03 1.38
C ARG A 116 10.21 -1.29 1.26
N GLY A 117 9.75 -2.25 0.45
CA GLY A 117 10.59 -3.36 0.00
C GLY A 117 11.38 -3.01 -1.25
N LYS A 118 12.30 -3.88 -1.63
CA LYS A 118 12.98 -3.82 -2.93
C LYS A 118 12.19 -4.65 -3.94
N LYS A 119 11.98 -4.10 -5.14
CA LYS A 119 11.32 -4.83 -6.22
C LYS A 119 12.21 -5.92 -6.78
N LYS A 120 11.59 -7.03 -7.18
CA LYS A 120 12.27 -8.04 -7.98
C LYS A 120 12.63 -7.44 -9.35
N GLN A 121 13.89 -7.56 -9.74
CA GLN A 121 14.36 -7.10 -11.03
C GLN A 121 14.74 -8.30 -11.90
N LEU A 122 14.21 -8.33 -13.11
CA LEU A 122 14.47 -9.34 -14.11
C LEU A 122 15.16 -8.68 -15.31
N LYS A 123 16.20 -9.30 -15.81
CA LYS A 123 16.80 -8.95 -17.10
C LYS A 123 16.29 -9.95 -18.13
N TYR A 124 15.66 -9.44 -19.17
CA TYR A 124 15.25 -10.24 -20.31
C TYR A 124 16.25 -10.11 -21.43
N THR A 125 16.57 -11.22 -22.07
CA THR A 125 17.30 -11.24 -23.32
C THR A 125 16.33 -11.55 -24.43
N THR A 126 16.28 -10.70 -25.45
CA THR A 126 15.38 -10.86 -26.61
C THR A 126 16.17 -11.17 -27.86
N ASP A 127 15.55 -11.87 -28.79
CA ASP A 127 16.07 -12.02 -30.17
C ASP A 127 15.81 -10.76 -31.00
N LYS A 128 16.22 -10.80 -32.28
CA LYS A 128 16.04 -9.68 -33.22
C LYS A 128 14.54 -9.38 -33.53
N SER A 129 13.64 -10.31 -33.24
CA SER A 129 12.19 -10.16 -33.40
C SER A 129 11.50 -9.61 -32.15
N GLY A 130 12.25 -9.40 -31.06
CA GLY A 130 11.71 -8.94 -29.77
C GLY A 130 11.19 -10.08 -28.88
N LYS A 131 11.32 -11.34 -29.32
CA LYS A 131 10.89 -12.49 -28.50
C LYS A 131 11.88 -12.74 -27.36
N VAL A 132 11.37 -12.95 -26.16
CA VAL A 132 12.18 -13.28 -24.98
C VAL A 132 12.79 -14.66 -25.13
N ILE A 133 14.12 -14.73 -25.17
CA ILE A 133 14.89 -15.98 -25.24
C ILE A 133 15.19 -16.49 -23.83
N SER A 134 15.52 -15.59 -22.91
CA SER A 134 15.86 -15.95 -21.54
C SER A 134 15.54 -14.82 -20.58
N SER A 135 15.33 -15.17 -19.32
CA SER A 135 15.20 -14.20 -18.23
C SER A 135 16.15 -14.56 -17.09
N LYS A 136 16.83 -13.57 -16.54
CA LYS A 136 17.71 -13.71 -15.37
C LYS A 136 17.26 -12.80 -14.26
N VAL A 137 17.14 -13.34 -13.05
CA VAL A 137 16.88 -12.53 -11.86
C VAL A 137 18.16 -11.76 -11.51
N ILE A 138 18.12 -10.42 -11.56
CA ILE A 138 19.23 -9.56 -11.13
C ILE A 138 19.09 -9.27 -9.64
N ASN A 139 17.86 -8.99 -9.18
CA ASN A 139 17.55 -8.75 -7.78
C ASN A 139 16.29 -9.55 -7.43
N PRO A 140 16.33 -10.44 -6.45
CA PRO A 140 15.17 -11.22 -6.06
C PRO A 140 14.08 -10.37 -5.40
N GLY A 141 14.39 -9.12 -5.04
CA GLY A 141 13.55 -8.28 -4.23
C GLY A 141 13.62 -8.66 -2.75
N SER A 142 13.17 -7.76 -1.90
CA SER A 142 13.03 -8.00 -0.47
C SER A 142 11.80 -7.31 0.08
N ARG A 143 11.26 -7.85 1.15
CA ARG A 143 10.22 -7.19 1.95
C ARG A 143 10.85 -5.96 2.62
N GLY A 144 10.05 -4.90 2.83
CA GLY A 144 10.43 -3.77 3.67
C GLY A 144 10.53 -4.17 5.15
N ASN A 145 11.15 -3.33 5.93
CA ASN A 145 11.33 -3.54 7.36
C ASN A 145 10.01 -3.36 8.13
N ASP A 146 9.96 -3.88 9.34
CA ASP A 146 8.85 -3.66 10.25
C ASP A 146 9.17 -2.43 11.13
N LEU A 147 8.17 -1.61 11.38
CA LEU A 147 8.25 -0.51 12.33
C LEU A 147 7.54 -0.94 13.62
N GLN A 148 8.29 -1.01 14.71
CA GLN A 148 7.75 -1.26 16.04
C GLN A 148 7.48 0.08 16.72
N LEU A 149 6.23 0.29 17.14
CA LEU A 149 5.84 1.49 17.87
C LEU A 149 5.86 1.22 19.37
N THR A 150 6.01 2.28 20.14
CA THR A 150 5.94 2.26 21.61
C THR A 150 4.50 2.30 22.14
N ILE A 151 3.51 2.31 21.25
CA ILE A 151 2.09 2.35 21.59
C ILE A 151 1.63 0.98 22.08
N ASP A 152 1.03 0.93 23.26
CA ASP A 152 0.30 -0.22 23.77
C ASP A 152 -1.11 -0.21 23.16
N ILE A 153 -1.36 -1.16 22.27
CA ILE A 153 -2.63 -1.23 21.53
C ILE A 153 -3.81 -1.63 22.42
N ASP A 154 -3.59 -2.40 23.46
CA ASP A 154 -4.68 -2.83 24.34
C ASP A 154 -5.11 -1.68 25.25
N LEU A 155 -4.16 -0.90 25.75
CA LEU A 155 -4.43 0.34 26.47
C LEU A 155 -5.17 1.34 25.57
N GLN A 156 -4.69 1.57 24.36
CA GLN A 156 -5.31 2.48 23.40
C GLN A 156 -6.78 2.11 23.13
N LYS A 157 -7.06 0.86 22.80
CA LYS A 157 -8.43 0.39 22.55
C LYS A 157 -9.32 0.51 23.77
N LYS A 158 -8.79 0.27 24.95
CA LYS A 158 -9.56 0.41 26.20
C LYS A 158 -9.96 1.86 26.43
N VAL A 159 -9.02 2.78 26.24
CA VAL A 159 -9.27 4.22 26.38
C VAL A 159 -10.28 4.70 25.34
N GLU A 160 -10.13 4.32 24.07
CA GLU A 160 -11.08 4.64 23.01
C GLU A 160 -12.51 4.17 23.36
N SER A 161 -12.64 2.92 23.80
CA SER A 161 -13.95 2.37 24.21
C SER A 161 -14.59 3.13 25.39
N LEU A 162 -13.78 3.53 26.38
CA LEU A 162 -14.25 4.32 27.51
C LEU A 162 -14.74 5.71 27.05
N LEU A 163 -13.96 6.39 26.20
CA LEU A 163 -14.33 7.68 25.63
C LEU A 163 -15.63 7.61 24.82
N GLU A 164 -15.76 6.64 23.93
CA GLU A 164 -16.96 6.46 23.12
C GLU A 164 -18.20 6.25 23.99
N ASN A 165 -18.08 5.45 25.04
CA ASN A 165 -19.19 5.20 25.96
C ASN A 165 -19.57 6.45 26.74
N GLU A 166 -18.59 7.22 27.21
CA GLU A 166 -18.83 8.45 27.94
C GLU A 166 -19.48 9.51 27.05
N ILE A 167 -19.00 9.68 25.81
CA ILE A 167 -19.62 10.60 24.83
C ILE A 167 -21.08 10.20 24.57
N LYS A 168 -21.35 8.91 24.38
CA LYS A 168 -22.74 8.41 24.18
C LYS A 168 -23.62 8.73 25.38
N THR A 169 -23.12 8.53 26.59
CA THR A 169 -23.81 8.81 27.84
C THR A 169 -24.14 10.31 27.95
N LEU A 170 -23.14 11.17 27.76
CA LEU A 170 -23.33 12.63 27.86
C LEU A 170 -24.28 13.15 26.79
N ARG A 171 -24.23 12.63 25.57
CA ARG A 171 -25.19 12.97 24.51
C ARG A 171 -26.62 12.56 24.87
N SER A 172 -26.81 11.40 25.50
CA SER A 172 -28.15 10.98 25.99
C SER A 172 -28.70 11.88 27.11
N GLN A 173 -27.80 12.53 27.84
CA GLN A 173 -28.13 13.49 28.91
C GLN A 173 -28.32 14.94 28.41
N GLY A 174 -28.27 15.16 27.10
CA GLY A 174 -28.54 16.47 26.48
C GLY A 174 -27.34 17.23 25.95
N ALA A 175 -26.10 16.69 26.08
CA ALA A 175 -24.91 17.29 25.52
C ALA A 175 -24.78 16.99 24.01
N THR A 176 -25.74 17.40 23.21
CA THR A 176 -25.89 17.03 21.79
C THR A 176 -24.76 17.54 20.91
N ASN A 177 -24.02 18.58 21.29
CA ASN A 177 -22.94 19.20 20.54
C ASN A 177 -21.55 18.68 20.92
N MET A 178 -21.48 17.60 21.70
CA MET A 178 -20.22 17.01 22.12
C MET A 178 -19.68 16.09 21.01
N ASP A 179 -18.77 16.60 20.19
CA ASP A 179 -18.23 15.87 19.04
C ASP A 179 -16.80 15.35 19.28
N ASN A 180 -16.09 15.91 20.26
CA ASN A 180 -14.69 15.57 20.53
C ASN A 180 -14.44 15.36 22.03
N ALA A 181 -13.57 14.44 22.34
CA ALA A 181 -13.02 14.27 23.68
C ALA A 181 -11.53 13.92 23.59
N LEU A 182 -10.79 14.33 24.61
CA LEU A 182 -9.36 14.06 24.73
C LEU A 182 -9.09 13.38 26.06
N VAL A 183 -8.27 12.34 26.04
CA VAL A 183 -7.71 11.70 27.23
C VAL A 183 -6.20 11.74 27.15
N VAL A 184 -5.57 12.15 28.23
CA VAL A 184 -4.14 12.07 28.44
C VAL A 184 -3.88 11.11 29.59
N VAL A 185 -3.09 10.09 29.33
CA VAL A 185 -2.62 9.13 30.35
C VAL A 185 -1.11 9.31 30.47
N GLN A 186 -0.65 9.59 31.64
CA GLN A 186 0.77 9.83 31.89
C GLN A 186 1.24 9.05 33.12
N ASN A 187 2.40 8.43 33.01
CA ASN A 187 3.08 7.81 34.13
C ASN A 187 3.84 8.90 34.93
N PRO A 188 3.44 9.20 36.16
CA PRO A 188 4.05 10.30 36.93
C PRO A 188 5.52 10.06 37.34
N LYS A 189 6.02 8.82 37.19
CA LYS A 189 7.39 8.46 37.55
C LYS A 189 8.41 8.78 36.48
N ASN A 190 8.06 8.70 35.24
CA ASN A 190 8.97 8.86 34.09
C ASN A 190 8.44 9.80 32.99
N GLY A 191 7.22 10.28 33.12
CA GLY A 191 6.61 11.21 32.17
C GLY A 191 6.05 10.57 30.88
N ASP A 192 6.11 9.22 30.75
CA ASP A 192 5.54 8.49 29.62
C ASP A 192 4.01 8.47 29.62
#